data_0ad7e0339d5b4daee48d075702f2aca0
#
_entry.id   0ad7e0339d5b4daee48d075702f2aca0
#
_cell.length_a   1.000
_cell.length_b   1.000
_cell.length_c   1.000
_cell.angle_alpha   90.00
_cell.angle_beta   90.00
_cell.angle_gamma   90.00
#
_symmetry.space_group_name_H-M   'P 1'
#
loop_
_entity.id
_entity.type
_entity.pdbx_description
1 polymer ?
#
loop_
_entity_poly.entity_id
_entity_poly.type
_entity_poly.pdbx_seq_one_letter_code
_entity_poly.pdbx_strand_id
1 'polypeptide(L)'
;MAALLTLDEAKLHCRVDHDDEDALLGALIATATTAVADYMNMDADDVDDTAPPPVKSAALLLVGTLYEHRESQGDRQFYKNPAFEALLNPYRIHA
;
A
#
# COMPACT_ATOMS: atom_id res chain seq x y z
N MET A 1 6.08 -16.92 2.47
CA MET A 1 4.82 -16.20 2.51
C MET A 1 4.80 -15.15 1.43
N ALA A 2 3.66 -15.00 0.77
CA ALA A 2 3.53 -14.03 -0.31
C ALA A 2 3.29 -12.64 0.27
N ALA A 3 3.82 -11.63 -0.39
CA ALA A 3 3.59 -10.24 0.01
C ALA A 3 2.13 -9.87 -0.19
N LEU A 4 1.69 -8.83 0.50
CA LEU A 4 0.34 -8.30 0.34
C LEU A 4 0.06 -7.95 -1.12
N LEU A 5 1.03 -7.31 -1.78
CA LEU A 5 0.93 -6.93 -3.18
C LEU A 5 2.08 -7.54 -3.95
N THR A 6 1.81 -7.96 -5.18
CA THR A 6 2.87 -8.39 -6.09
C THR A 6 3.33 -7.19 -6.92
N LEU A 7 4.53 -7.31 -7.49
CA LEU A 7 5.03 -6.27 -8.38
C LEU A 7 4.10 -6.09 -9.58
N ASP A 8 3.58 -7.19 -10.13
CA ASP A 8 2.67 -7.13 -11.27
C ASP A 8 1.39 -6.37 -10.93
N GLU A 9 0.86 -6.58 -9.74
CA GLU A 9 -0.34 -5.86 -9.30
C GLU A 9 -0.07 -4.36 -9.21
N ALA A 10 1.08 -3.98 -8.65
CA ALA A 10 1.44 -2.58 -8.53
C ALA A 10 1.65 -1.95 -9.90
N LYS A 11 2.32 -2.67 -10.81
CA LYS A 11 2.55 -2.16 -12.16
C LYS A 11 1.24 -1.95 -12.89
N LEU A 12 0.33 -2.89 -12.78
CA LEU A 12 -0.97 -2.78 -13.43
C LEU A 12 -1.76 -1.59 -12.88
N HIS A 13 -1.74 -1.42 -11.56
CA HIS A 13 -2.45 -0.33 -10.91
C HIS A 13 -1.90 1.03 -11.33
N CYS A 14 -0.58 1.15 -11.44
CA CYS A 14 0.09 2.40 -11.80
C CYS A 14 0.23 2.57 -13.32
N ARG A 15 -0.23 1.59 -14.10
CA ARG A 15 -0.15 1.60 -15.56
C ARG A 15 1.28 1.66 -16.07
N VAL A 16 2.16 0.91 -15.40
CA VAL A 16 3.57 0.81 -15.77
C VAL A 16 3.75 -0.47 -16.57
N ASP A 17 4.22 -0.35 -17.82
CA ASP A 17 4.36 -1.50 -18.71
C ASP A 17 5.82 -1.80 -19.07
N HIS A 18 6.75 -1.23 -18.30
CA HIS A 18 8.19 -1.47 -18.49
C HIS A 18 8.80 -1.84 -17.14
N ASP A 19 10.10 -2.22 -17.17
CA ASP A 19 10.76 -2.71 -15.97
C ASP A 19 11.70 -1.69 -15.34
N ASP A 20 11.76 -0.48 -15.86
CA ASP A 20 12.71 0.53 -15.41
C ASP A 20 12.48 1.00 -13.98
N GLU A 21 11.26 0.84 -13.47
CA GLU A 21 10.89 1.30 -12.15
C GLU A 21 10.57 0.16 -11.19
N ASP A 22 11.00 -1.05 -11.50
CA ASP A 22 10.68 -2.20 -10.65
C ASP A 22 11.21 -2.02 -9.22
N ALA A 23 12.44 -1.50 -9.07
CA ALA A 23 13.00 -1.29 -7.75
C ALA A 23 12.21 -0.22 -6.98
N LEU A 24 11.81 0.85 -7.66
CA LEU A 24 11.00 1.88 -7.04
C LEU A 24 9.66 1.32 -6.58
N LEU A 25 8.99 0.58 -7.45
CA LEU A 25 7.69 0.01 -7.12
C LEU A 25 7.80 -0.99 -5.98
N GLY A 26 8.88 -1.77 -5.94
CA GLY A 26 9.11 -2.68 -4.81
C GLY A 26 9.22 -1.93 -3.50
N ALA A 27 9.94 -0.80 -3.49
CA ALA A 27 10.06 0.03 -2.30
C ALA A 27 8.70 0.63 -1.91
N LEU A 28 7.90 1.05 -2.88
CA LEU A 28 6.58 1.59 -2.59
C LEU A 28 5.64 0.53 -2.02
N ILE A 29 5.73 -0.70 -2.52
CA ILE A 29 4.96 -1.82 -1.98
C ILE A 29 5.31 -2.05 -0.51
N ALA A 30 6.60 -2.06 -0.20
CA ALA A 30 7.05 -2.25 1.18
C ALA A 30 6.55 -1.12 2.07
N THR A 31 6.63 0.11 1.61
CA THR A 31 6.16 1.28 2.34
C THR A 31 4.65 1.20 2.58
N ALA A 32 3.90 0.85 1.55
CA ALA A 32 2.45 0.75 1.65
C ALA A 32 2.04 -0.37 2.60
N THR A 33 2.71 -1.52 2.53
CA THR A 33 2.42 -2.64 3.42
C THR A 33 2.65 -2.25 4.88
N THR A 34 3.76 -1.56 5.15
CA THR A 34 4.06 -1.10 6.51
C THR A 34 3.02 -0.09 6.99
N ALA A 35 2.63 0.85 6.12
CA ALA A 35 1.63 1.85 6.48
C ALA A 35 0.28 1.20 6.79
N VAL A 36 -0.12 0.22 5.99
CA VAL A 36 -1.36 -0.51 6.21
C VAL A 36 -1.30 -1.25 7.55
N ALA A 37 -0.19 -1.94 7.81
CA ALA A 37 -0.03 -2.68 9.06
C ALA A 37 -0.07 -1.74 10.27
N ASP A 38 0.63 -0.60 10.17
CA ASP A 38 0.65 0.38 11.26
C ASP A 38 -0.75 0.92 11.54
N TYR A 39 -1.49 1.23 10.50
CA TYR A 39 -2.84 1.76 10.68
C TYR A 39 -3.75 0.72 11.34
N MET A 40 -3.58 -0.56 10.98
CA MET A 40 -4.40 -1.63 11.52
C MET A 40 -3.90 -2.15 12.86
N ASN A 41 -2.78 -1.65 13.36
CA ASN A 41 -2.15 -2.11 14.61
C ASN A 41 -1.71 -3.57 14.52
N MET A 42 -1.13 -3.94 13.39
CA MET A 42 -0.60 -5.29 13.14
C MET A 42 0.87 -5.22 12.77
N ASP A 43 1.57 -6.34 12.93
CA ASP A 43 2.92 -6.44 12.41
C ASP A 43 2.87 -6.55 10.88
N ALA A 44 3.81 -5.89 10.20
CA ALA A 44 3.87 -5.95 8.74
C ALA A 44 4.03 -7.38 8.24
N ASP A 45 4.70 -8.24 9.01
CA ASP A 45 4.89 -9.64 8.63
C ASP A 45 3.58 -10.42 8.61
N ASP A 46 2.56 -9.94 9.30
CA ASP A 46 1.26 -10.60 9.34
C ASP A 46 0.31 -10.12 8.25
N VAL A 47 0.74 -9.16 7.44
CA VAL A 47 -0.08 -8.61 6.35
C VAL A 47 0.44 -9.18 5.04
N ASP A 48 -0.29 -10.14 4.49
CA ASP A 48 0.15 -10.85 3.29
C ASP A 48 -1.03 -11.00 2.31
N ASP A 49 -0.85 -11.87 1.32
CA ASP A 49 -1.83 -12.05 0.25
C ASP A 49 -3.14 -12.68 0.70
N THR A 50 -3.22 -13.11 1.96
CA THR A 50 -4.48 -13.64 2.50
C THR A 50 -5.36 -12.55 3.10
N ALA A 51 -4.89 -11.29 3.08
CA ALA A 51 -5.66 -10.18 3.63
C ALA A 51 -6.96 -9.98 2.86
N PRO A 52 -8.00 -9.47 3.53
CA PRO A 52 -9.26 -9.18 2.84
C PRO A 52 -9.08 -8.18 1.69
N PRO A 53 -9.92 -8.25 0.64
CA PRO A 53 -9.76 -7.36 -0.51
C PRO A 53 -9.68 -5.87 -0.19
N PRO A 54 -10.43 -5.30 0.76
CA PRO A 54 -10.29 -3.87 1.07
C PRO A 54 -8.90 -3.50 1.58
N VAL A 55 -8.23 -4.42 2.28
CA VAL A 55 -6.87 -4.18 2.77
C VAL A 55 -5.91 -4.06 1.58
N LYS A 56 -6.02 -4.98 0.63
CA LYS A 56 -5.21 -4.92 -0.58
C LYS A 56 -5.50 -3.65 -1.37
N SER A 57 -6.78 -3.28 -1.49
CA SER A 57 -7.16 -2.07 -2.21
C SER A 57 -6.59 -0.81 -1.57
N ALA A 58 -6.57 -0.75 -0.23
CA ALA A 58 -5.98 0.38 0.47
C ALA A 58 -4.48 0.49 0.19
N ALA A 59 -3.79 -0.64 0.18
CA ALA A 59 -2.36 -0.66 -0.12
C ALA A 59 -2.10 -0.20 -1.56
N LEU A 60 -2.91 -0.66 -2.51
CA LEU A 60 -2.77 -0.22 -3.90
C LEU A 60 -3.05 1.27 -4.06
N LEU A 61 -4.05 1.77 -3.36
CA LEU A 61 -4.35 3.20 -3.36
C LEU A 61 -3.14 4.00 -2.88
N LEU A 62 -2.50 3.55 -1.82
CA LEU A 62 -1.33 4.25 -1.30
C LEU A 62 -0.16 4.14 -2.25
N VAL A 63 0.10 2.96 -2.84
CA VAL A 63 1.16 2.80 -3.84
C VAL A 63 0.94 3.77 -5.00
N GLY A 64 -0.28 3.84 -5.52
CA GLY A 64 -0.59 4.75 -6.62
C GLY A 64 -0.35 6.20 -6.26
N THR A 65 -0.78 6.60 -5.07
CA THR A 65 -0.59 7.96 -4.60
C THR A 65 0.90 8.29 -4.46
N LEU A 66 1.67 7.39 -3.84
CA LEU A 66 3.11 7.60 -3.67
C LEU A 66 3.82 7.62 -5.02
N TYR A 67 3.41 6.77 -5.94
CA TYR A 67 4.01 6.72 -7.27
C TYR A 67 3.82 8.05 -8.01
N GLU A 68 2.62 8.61 -7.95
CA GLU A 68 2.32 9.85 -8.66
C GLU A 68 2.95 11.06 -8.00
N HIS A 69 3.17 11.01 -6.68
CA HIS A 69 3.68 12.15 -5.91
C HIS A 69 5.04 11.90 -5.31
N ARG A 70 5.83 11.00 -5.93
CA ARG A 70 7.12 10.60 -5.35
C ARG A 70 8.11 11.75 -5.22
N GLU A 71 7.88 12.84 -5.94
CA GLU A 71 8.73 14.03 -5.83
C GLU A 71 8.09 15.11 -4.99
N SER A 72 6.93 14.83 -4.42
CA SER A 72 6.19 15.78 -3.61
C SER A 72 6.81 15.89 -2.22
N GLN A 73 6.62 17.05 -1.59
CA GLN A 73 7.11 17.30 -0.24
C GLN A 73 6.05 17.02 0.82
N GLY A 74 4.85 16.69 0.44
CA GLY A 74 3.74 16.56 1.38
C GLY A 74 3.40 15.13 1.74
N ASP A 75 4.40 14.30 2.05
CA ASP A 75 4.19 12.87 2.24
C ASP A 75 3.23 12.54 3.38
N ARG A 76 3.11 13.40 4.38
CA ARG A 76 2.19 13.15 5.48
C ARG A 76 0.74 13.09 5.05
N GLN A 77 0.39 13.79 3.98
CA GLN A 77 -0.99 13.87 3.51
C GLN A 77 -1.47 12.56 2.92
N PHE A 78 -0.55 11.70 2.51
CA PHE A 78 -0.91 10.41 1.93
C PHE A 78 -1.64 9.53 2.93
N TYR A 79 -1.23 9.60 4.20
CA TYR A 79 -1.78 8.75 5.25
C TYR A 79 -3.10 9.28 5.80
N LYS A 80 -3.52 10.46 5.33
CA LYS A 80 -4.77 11.06 5.78
C LYS A 80 -5.86 10.97 4.72
N ASN A 81 -5.62 10.19 3.68
CA ASN A 81 -6.62 9.99 2.65
C ASN A 81 -7.84 9.28 3.23
N PRO A 82 -9.03 9.90 3.19
CA PRO A 82 -10.23 9.28 3.79
C PRO A 82 -10.58 7.93 3.19
N ALA A 83 -10.29 7.71 1.90
CA ALA A 83 -10.56 6.43 1.27
C ALA A 83 -9.67 5.33 1.85
N PHE A 84 -8.39 5.65 2.10
CA PHE A 84 -7.46 4.71 2.72
C PHE A 84 -7.97 4.29 4.09
N GLU A 85 -8.34 5.27 4.90
CA GLU A 85 -8.84 5.00 6.26
C GLU A 85 -10.16 4.24 6.24
N ALA A 86 -11.06 4.61 5.34
CA ALA A 86 -12.36 3.95 5.24
C ALA A 86 -12.22 2.47 4.89
N LEU A 87 -11.26 2.14 4.04
CA LEU A 87 -11.04 0.74 3.64
C LEU A 87 -10.46 -0.08 4.80
N LEU A 88 -9.65 0.53 5.66
CA LEU A 88 -8.95 -0.19 6.71
C LEU A 88 -9.65 -0.20 8.05
N ASN A 89 -10.52 0.78 8.33
CA ASN A 89 -11.16 0.88 9.64
C ASN A 89 -11.84 -0.41 10.11
N PRO A 90 -12.58 -1.13 9.25
CA PRO A 90 -13.24 -2.37 9.70
C PRO A 90 -12.27 -3.47 10.14
N TYR A 91 -11.00 -3.36 9.72
CA TYR A 91 -10.00 -4.40 10.00
C TYR A 91 -8.98 -3.94 11.04
N ARG A 92 -9.16 -2.75 11.56
CA ARG A 92 -8.23 -2.19 12.53
C ARG A 92 -8.38 -2.89 13.87
N ILE A 93 -7.25 -3.26 14.45
CA ILE A 93 -7.24 -3.91 15.77
C ILE A 93 -7.16 -2.82 16.82
N HIS A 94 -8.18 -2.80 17.70
CA HIS A 94 -8.23 -1.84 18.79
C HIS A 94 -7.75 -2.54 20.06
N ALA A 95 -6.57 -2.19 20.51
CA ALA A 95 -6.00 -2.79 21.72
C ALA A 95 -6.29 -1.94 22.93
#